data_a907f0e293276139721c217f4260a944
#
_entry.id   a907f0e293276139721c217f4260a944
#
_cell.length_a   1.000
_cell.length_b   1.000
_cell.length_c   1.000
_cell.angle_alpha   90.00
_cell.angle_beta   90.00
_cell.angle_gamma   90.00
#
_symmetry.space_group_name_H-M   'P 1'
#
loop_
_entity.id
_entity.type
_entity.pdbx_description
1 polymer ?
#
loop_
_entity_poly.entity_id
_entity_poly.type
_entity_poly.pdbx_seq_one_letter_code
_entity_poly.pdbx_strand_id
1 'polypeptide(L)'
;MKNTKIRNVILADILLLIVLFLASSTDLLIKEKETEVHKIAVMVDMPIKGQVDNFRAGAMKASADHHTDMNFINLSSWKKMEDKQAVLKKELDNGCKGVIIQAEKEQTAAFLLEAVPNGVPVLLYNVDMDAACIYGSVGSDLLKECELLTDAILRDGKSGDGVVLVETTSCGERTLMQHDQIQKNLEAKGIFVRRMQVDTPEEAMTMTKGISALLGRVFVSGDISVLQYLGEGCASSKEDLSVYGIGFHSGIRYLLEQSAISGTVVHRAYEAGYISVEKMVEILEKDRSDGAETVVESVLVTPETMYLPQIESVIFPYI
;
A
#
# COMPACT_ATOMS: atom_id res chain seq x y z
N MET A 1 -2.02 -76.18 26.77
CA MET A 1 -1.15 -75.33 25.94
C MET A 1 -1.87 -74.32 25.01
N LYS A 2 -3.08 -74.61 24.49
CA LYS A 2 -3.81 -73.71 23.58
C LYS A 2 -4.33 -72.41 24.27
N ASN A 3 -4.82 -72.55 25.52
CA ASN A 3 -5.39 -71.40 26.29
C ASN A 3 -4.34 -70.38 26.77
N THR A 4 -3.08 -70.83 27.02
CA THR A 4 -2.01 -69.95 27.45
C THR A 4 -1.51 -69.03 26.33
N LYS A 5 -1.50 -69.54 25.07
CA LYS A 5 -1.14 -68.74 23.89
C LYS A 5 -2.17 -67.64 23.58
N ILE A 6 -3.46 -67.99 23.67
CA ILE A 6 -4.56 -67.02 23.47
C ILE A 6 -4.53 -65.93 24.54
N ARG A 7 -4.30 -66.28 25.81
CA ARG A 7 -4.20 -65.32 26.94
C ARG A 7 -3.01 -64.37 26.74
N ASN A 8 -1.87 -64.84 26.25
CA ASN A 8 -0.69 -64.01 26.02
C ASN A 8 -0.89 -63.07 24.83
N VAL A 9 -1.63 -63.47 23.80
CA VAL A 9 -1.99 -62.57 22.67
C VAL A 9 -2.92 -61.48 23.16
N ILE A 10 -3.97 -61.79 23.91
CA ILE A 10 -4.90 -60.78 24.48
C ILE A 10 -4.16 -59.80 25.38
N LEU A 11 -3.23 -60.28 26.24
CA LEU A 11 -2.43 -59.42 27.09
C LEU A 11 -1.49 -58.50 26.28
N ALA A 12 -0.92 -58.94 25.17
CA ALA A 12 -0.10 -58.14 24.30
C ALA A 12 -0.91 -57.06 23.56
N ASP A 13 -2.15 -57.37 23.12
CA ASP A 13 -3.06 -56.40 22.52
C ASP A 13 -3.52 -55.33 23.48
N ILE A 14 -3.85 -55.70 24.74
CA ILE A 14 -4.21 -54.78 25.79
C ILE A 14 -3.01 -53.83 26.11
N LEU A 15 -1.81 -54.38 26.22
CA LEU A 15 -0.60 -53.61 26.46
C LEU A 15 -0.34 -52.61 25.30
N LEU A 16 -0.51 -53.04 24.07
CA LEU A 16 -0.39 -52.22 22.88
C LEU A 16 -1.40 -51.06 22.90
N LEU A 17 -2.66 -51.33 23.23
CA LEU A 17 -3.71 -50.34 23.37
C LEU A 17 -3.41 -49.31 24.47
N ILE A 18 -2.88 -49.79 25.62
CA ILE A 18 -2.46 -48.89 26.73
C ILE A 18 -1.30 -48.00 26.28
N VAL A 19 -0.31 -48.54 25.58
CA VAL A 19 0.82 -47.75 25.06
C VAL A 19 0.34 -46.71 24.01
N LEU A 20 -0.55 -47.09 23.11
CA LEU A 20 -1.15 -46.16 22.13
C LEU A 20 -2.00 -45.09 22.84
N PHE A 21 -2.77 -45.44 23.83
CA PHE A 21 -3.55 -44.51 24.62
C PHE A 21 -2.65 -43.51 25.38
N LEU A 22 -1.60 -44.01 26.07
CA LEU A 22 -0.64 -43.17 26.75
C LEU A 22 0.12 -42.26 25.79
N ALA A 23 0.52 -42.79 24.64
CA ALA A 23 1.19 -41.99 23.59
C ALA A 23 0.28 -40.89 23.01
N SER A 24 -1.02 -41.18 22.84
CA SER A 24 -2.02 -40.21 22.40
C SER A 24 -2.36 -39.17 23.48
N SER A 25 -2.43 -39.59 24.77
CA SER A 25 -2.75 -38.68 25.88
C SER A 25 -1.58 -37.81 26.37
N THR A 26 -0.36 -38.13 25.96
CA THR A 26 0.87 -37.37 26.30
C THR A 26 1.42 -36.49 25.20
N ASP A 27 0.62 -36.15 24.15
CA ASP A 27 1.06 -35.38 22.96
C ASP A 27 2.32 -35.92 22.27
N LEU A 28 2.71 -37.17 22.55
CA LEU A 28 3.93 -37.79 21.99
C LEU A 28 3.76 -38.16 20.49
N LEU A 29 2.50 -38.37 20.05
CA LEU A 29 2.17 -38.75 18.66
C LEU A 29 1.66 -37.55 17.82
N ILE A 30 1.09 -36.55 18.47
CA ILE A 30 0.61 -35.32 17.84
C ILE A 30 1.20 -34.17 18.64
N LYS A 31 2.44 -33.81 18.37
CA LYS A 31 2.95 -32.52 18.77
C LYS A 31 2.28 -31.52 17.83
N GLU A 32 1.13 -30.98 18.20
CA GLU A 32 0.70 -29.73 17.62
C GLU A 32 1.87 -28.75 17.80
N LYS A 33 2.50 -28.38 16.69
CA LYS A 33 3.48 -27.31 16.70
C LYS A 33 2.67 -26.10 17.19
N GLU A 34 2.87 -25.68 18.45
CA GLU A 34 2.35 -24.38 18.88
C GLU A 34 2.82 -23.38 17.84
N THR A 35 1.91 -22.97 16.97
CA THR A 35 2.18 -21.92 15.99
C THR A 35 2.29 -20.66 16.84
N GLU A 36 3.52 -20.18 17.02
CA GLU A 36 3.75 -18.91 17.70
C GLU A 36 2.99 -17.83 16.93
N VAL A 37 1.97 -17.24 17.56
CA VAL A 37 1.20 -16.16 16.96
C VAL A 37 2.07 -14.92 16.93
N HIS A 38 2.57 -14.56 15.77
CA HIS A 38 3.38 -13.36 15.60
C HIS A 38 2.51 -12.11 15.72
N LYS A 39 2.93 -11.18 16.60
CA LYS A 39 2.33 -9.85 16.68
C LYS A 39 3.03 -8.90 15.71
N ILE A 40 2.25 -8.30 14.81
CA ILE A 40 2.74 -7.40 13.77
C ILE A 40 2.02 -6.05 13.90
N ALA A 41 2.77 -4.96 13.94
CA ALA A 41 2.22 -3.60 13.86
C ALA A 41 2.34 -3.06 12.42
N VAL A 42 1.22 -2.63 11.86
CA VAL A 42 1.17 -1.95 10.57
C VAL A 42 0.88 -0.47 10.82
N MET A 43 1.89 0.36 10.61
CA MET A 43 1.89 1.80 10.88
C MET A 43 1.82 2.55 9.56
N VAL A 44 0.70 3.21 9.28
CA VAL A 44 0.53 3.98 8.03
C VAL A 44 0.25 5.45 8.35
N ASP A 45 0.84 6.36 7.60
CA ASP A 45 0.63 7.81 7.72
C ASP A 45 -0.07 8.33 6.46
N MET A 46 -1.33 7.94 6.29
CA MET A 46 -2.16 8.31 5.14
C MET A 46 -3.34 9.17 5.61
N PRO A 47 -3.40 10.46 5.22
CA PRO A 47 -4.43 11.38 5.70
C PRO A 47 -5.82 11.09 5.11
N ILE A 48 -5.90 10.49 3.92
CA ILE A 48 -7.17 10.24 3.23
C ILE A 48 -7.70 8.86 3.59
N LYS A 49 -8.85 8.82 4.25
CA LYS A 49 -9.45 7.59 4.78
C LYS A 49 -9.62 6.49 3.73
N GLY A 50 -10.14 6.78 2.55
CA GLY A 50 -10.37 5.79 1.50
C GLY A 50 -9.08 5.26 0.84
N GLN A 51 -7.96 5.95 0.98
CA GLN A 51 -6.66 5.54 0.43
C GLN A 51 -6.08 4.31 1.14
N VAL A 52 -6.43 4.16 2.42
CA VAL A 52 -5.91 3.11 3.32
C VAL A 52 -6.71 1.81 3.22
N ASP A 53 -7.99 1.89 2.82
CA ASP A 53 -8.94 0.80 3.00
C ASP A 53 -8.54 -0.48 2.26
N ASN A 54 -8.10 -0.37 1.00
CA ASN A 54 -7.68 -1.52 0.20
C ASN A 54 -6.41 -2.17 0.76
N PHE A 55 -5.41 -1.38 1.15
CA PHE A 55 -4.18 -1.89 1.75
C PHE A 55 -4.46 -2.61 3.07
N ARG A 56 -5.25 -1.96 3.96
CA ARG A 56 -5.66 -2.55 5.24
C ARG A 56 -6.33 -3.89 5.06
N ALA A 57 -7.19 -4.00 4.10
CA ALA A 57 -7.94 -5.21 3.88
C ALA A 57 -7.08 -6.36 3.34
N GLY A 58 -6.15 -6.09 2.44
CA GLY A 58 -5.15 -7.07 2.05
C GLY A 58 -4.31 -7.53 3.23
N ALA A 59 -3.85 -6.59 4.05
CA ALA A 59 -3.10 -6.89 5.28
C ALA A 59 -3.92 -7.73 6.28
N MET A 60 -5.20 -7.40 6.48
CA MET A 60 -6.10 -8.19 7.34
C MET A 60 -6.34 -9.60 6.81
N LYS A 61 -6.48 -9.74 5.49
CA LYS A 61 -6.63 -11.07 4.85
C LYS A 61 -5.38 -11.92 5.06
N ALA A 62 -4.20 -11.38 4.82
CA ALA A 62 -2.93 -12.08 5.06
C ALA A 62 -2.75 -12.43 6.54
N SER A 63 -3.09 -11.51 7.45
CA SER A 63 -3.05 -11.77 8.89
C SER A 63 -3.94 -12.96 9.28
N ALA A 64 -5.13 -13.07 8.71
CA ALA A 64 -6.02 -14.20 8.94
C ALA A 64 -5.47 -15.52 8.36
N ASP A 65 -4.92 -15.48 7.14
CA ASP A 65 -4.38 -16.67 6.46
C ASP A 65 -3.12 -17.21 7.15
N HIS A 66 -2.28 -16.33 7.70
CA HIS A 66 -1.04 -16.67 8.39
C HIS A 66 -1.19 -16.75 9.91
N HIS A 67 -2.43 -16.65 10.46
CA HIS A 67 -2.72 -16.73 11.87
C HIS A 67 -1.87 -15.76 12.73
N THR A 68 -1.71 -14.51 12.28
CA THR A 68 -0.97 -13.47 13.02
C THR A 68 -1.91 -12.55 13.80
N ASP A 69 -1.40 -11.96 14.89
CA ASP A 69 -2.07 -10.89 15.64
C ASP A 69 -1.59 -9.54 15.10
N MET A 70 -2.38 -8.95 14.19
CA MET A 70 -2.01 -7.72 13.51
C MET A 70 -2.76 -6.51 14.06
N ASN A 71 -2.02 -5.48 14.46
CA ASN A 71 -2.60 -4.18 14.80
C ASN A 71 -2.35 -3.17 13.67
N PHE A 72 -3.43 -2.64 13.09
CA PHE A 72 -3.38 -1.66 12.00
C PHE A 72 -3.65 -0.25 12.53
N ILE A 73 -2.68 0.65 12.39
CA ILE A 73 -2.69 1.98 13.00
C ILE A 73 -2.44 3.04 11.91
N ASN A 74 -3.40 3.94 11.73
CA ASN A 74 -3.21 5.12 10.88
C ASN A 74 -2.71 6.30 11.71
N LEU A 75 -1.45 6.67 11.51
CA LEU A 75 -0.74 7.72 12.24
C LEU A 75 -1.18 9.15 11.88
N SER A 76 -1.93 9.35 10.81
CA SER A 76 -2.39 10.68 10.39
C SER A 76 -3.26 11.40 11.43
N SER A 77 -3.82 10.64 12.37
CA SER A 77 -4.58 11.19 13.50
C SER A 77 -3.71 11.93 14.52
N TRP A 78 -2.41 11.68 14.57
CA TRP A 78 -1.47 12.31 15.47
C TRP A 78 -0.66 13.38 14.74
N LYS A 79 -0.75 14.63 15.20
CA LYS A 79 -0.06 15.75 14.56
C LYS A 79 1.42 15.86 14.94
N LYS A 80 1.77 15.42 16.16
CA LYS A 80 3.13 15.50 16.67
C LYS A 80 3.89 14.20 16.39
N MET A 81 5.13 14.32 15.99
CA MET A 81 6.00 13.17 15.71
C MET A 81 6.24 12.31 16.95
N GLU A 82 6.38 12.96 18.11
CA GLU A 82 6.57 12.28 19.40
C GLU A 82 5.37 11.40 19.75
N ASP A 83 4.14 11.85 19.44
CA ASP A 83 2.93 11.06 19.67
C ASP A 83 2.89 9.83 18.74
N LYS A 84 3.28 9.99 17.47
CA LYS A 84 3.40 8.87 16.51
C LYS A 84 4.41 7.84 17.00
N GLN A 85 5.58 8.29 17.49
CA GLN A 85 6.61 7.42 18.02
C GLN A 85 6.15 6.72 19.33
N ALA A 86 5.41 7.43 20.19
CA ALA A 86 4.88 6.85 21.43
C ALA A 86 3.88 5.71 21.14
N VAL A 87 3.08 5.82 20.07
CA VAL A 87 2.19 4.73 19.63
C VAL A 87 3.00 3.51 19.20
N LEU A 88 4.07 3.69 18.41
CA LEU A 88 4.95 2.59 18.01
C LEU A 88 5.60 1.93 19.24
N LYS A 89 6.15 2.72 20.17
CA LYS A 89 6.75 2.19 21.40
C LYS A 89 5.76 1.35 22.19
N LYS A 90 4.50 1.80 22.29
CA LYS A 90 3.46 1.04 22.96
C LYS A 90 3.21 -0.33 22.31
N GLU A 91 3.20 -0.42 20.98
CA GLU A 91 3.06 -1.69 20.27
C GLU A 91 4.25 -2.63 20.53
N LEU A 92 5.47 -2.08 20.53
CA LEU A 92 6.69 -2.83 20.86
C LEU A 92 6.67 -3.35 22.31
N ASP A 93 6.27 -2.51 23.26
CA ASP A 93 6.11 -2.89 24.66
C ASP A 93 5.02 -3.97 24.86
N ASN A 94 4.01 -3.99 24.00
CA ASN A 94 2.96 -5.00 23.98
C ASN A 94 3.40 -6.32 23.28
N GLY A 95 4.67 -6.44 22.92
CA GLY A 95 5.27 -7.64 22.36
C GLY A 95 5.15 -7.78 20.84
N CYS A 96 5.02 -6.66 20.13
CA CYS A 96 5.13 -6.64 18.68
C CYS A 96 6.50 -7.17 18.25
N LYS A 97 6.52 -8.08 17.27
CA LYS A 97 7.71 -8.80 16.79
C LYS A 97 8.22 -8.26 15.45
N GLY A 98 7.38 -7.58 14.68
CA GLY A 98 7.71 -7.00 13.39
C GLY A 98 6.86 -5.78 13.07
N VAL A 99 7.44 -4.80 12.38
CA VAL A 99 6.77 -3.53 12.08
C VAL A 99 6.75 -3.30 10.58
N ILE A 100 5.58 -2.96 10.04
CA ILE A 100 5.41 -2.52 8.65
C ILE A 100 5.17 -1.02 8.70
N ILE A 101 6.00 -0.21 8.03
CA ILE A 101 5.91 1.26 8.04
C ILE A 101 5.62 1.78 6.64
N GLN A 102 4.58 2.57 6.53
CA GLN A 102 4.34 3.49 5.42
C GLN A 102 4.31 4.91 5.98
N ALA A 103 5.04 5.83 5.37
CA ALA A 103 4.99 7.24 5.71
C ALA A 103 5.04 8.06 4.41
N GLU A 104 4.26 9.14 4.37
CA GLU A 104 4.24 10.05 3.23
C GLU A 104 5.57 10.81 3.10
N LYS A 105 6.26 11.04 4.23
CA LYS A 105 7.54 11.73 4.32
C LYS A 105 8.61 10.81 4.89
N GLU A 106 9.77 10.76 4.24
CA GLU A 106 10.91 10.00 4.72
C GLU A 106 11.33 10.38 6.15
N GLN A 107 11.21 11.67 6.51
CA GLN A 107 11.49 12.14 7.87
C GLN A 107 10.57 11.48 8.91
N THR A 108 9.31 11.21 8.57
CA THR A 108 8.40 10.48 9.47
C THR A 108 8.85 9.04 9.64
N ALA A 109 9.21 8.36 8.54
CA ALA A 109 9.73 7.01 8.61
C ALA A 109 11.04 6.97 9.43
N ALA A 110 12.00 7.84 9.16
CA ALA A 110 13.27 7.92 9.89
C ALA A 110 13.04 8.10 11.39
N PHE A 111 12.15 9.01 11.77
CA PHE A 111 11.84 9.26 13.18
C PHE A 111 11.18 8.06 13.87
N LEU A 112 10.33 7.32 13.16
CA LEU A 112 9.73 6.08 13.68
C LEU A 112 10.81 5.00 13.87
N LEU A 113 11.73 4.86 12.92
CA LEU A 113 12.81 3.87 12.97
C LEU A 113 13.73 4.04 14.18
N GLU A 114 13.95 5.28 14.67
CA GLU A 114 14.72 5.54 15.89
C GLU A 114 14.14 4.88 17.15
N ALA A 115 12.84 4.57 17.14
CA ALA A 115 12.17 3.92 18.26
C ALA A 115 12.20 2.38 18.18
N VAL A 116 12.60 1.82 17.06
CA VAL A 116 12.63 0.37 16.85
C VAL A 116 13.86 -0.24 17.51
N PRO A 117 13.70 -1.17 18.47
CA PRO A 117 14.84 -1.84 19.08
C PRO A 117 15.61 -2.71 18.10
N ASN A 118 16.90 -2.90 18.37
CA ASN A 118 17.73 -3.84 17.61
C ASN A 118 17.11 -5.25 17.64
N GLY A 119 17.03 -5.88 16.47
CA GLY A 119 16.48 -7.23 16.33
C GLY A 119 14.97 -7.30 16.07
N VAL A 120 14.25 -6.17 16.06
CA VAL A 120 12.89 -6.11 15.54
C VAL A 120 12.93 -5.75 14.05
N PRO A 121 12.49 -6.64 13.15
CA PRO A 121 12.51 -6.37 11.73
C PRO A 121 11.46 -5.32 11.34
N VAL A 122 11.87 -4.44 10.41
CA VAL A 122 10.99 -3.48 9.77
C VAL A 122 10.88 -3.77 8.28
N LEU A 123 9.66 -3.70 7.75
CA LEU A 123 9.38 -3.72 6.33
C LEU A 123 8.79 -2.36 5.94
N LEU A 124 9.29 -1.78 4.87
CA LEU A 124 8.78 -0.51 4.36
C LEU A 124 7.72 -0.72 3.27
N TYR A 125 6.75 0.17 3.20
CA TYR A 125 5.78 0.21 2.12
C TYR A 125 5.80 1.59 1.43
N ASN A 126 6.16 1.60 0.14
CA ASN A 126 6.30 2.82 -0.69
C ASN A 126 7.19 3.91 -0.05
N VAL A 127 8.21 3.51 0.67
CA VAL A 127 9.25 4.38 1.23
C VAL A 127 10.59 3.80 0.83
N ASP A 128 11.47 4.64 0.29
CA ASP A 128 12.81 4.24 -0.13
C ASP A 128 13.82 4.84 0.86
N MET A 129 14.35 3.99 1.75
CA MET A 129 15.41 4.37 2.68
C MET A 129 16.16 3.16 3.21
N ASP A 130 17.37 3.38 3.67
CA ASP A 130 18.25 2.36 4.23
C ASP A 130 18.44 2.55 5.74
N ALA A 131 18.23 1.48 6.51
CA ALA A 131 18.60 1.39 7.92
C ALA A 131 18.83 -0.07 8.31
N ALA A 132 19.63 -0.31 9.35
CA ALA A 132 20.00 -1.65 9.77
C ALA A 132 18.83 -2.53 10.25
N CYS A 133 17.71 -1.94 10.64
CA CYS A 133 16.49 -2.64 11.04
C CYS A 133 15.53 -2.91 9.86
N ILE A 134 15.83 -2.45 8.64
CA ILE A 134 15.01 -2.66 7.46
C ILE A 134 15.38 -4.00 6.84
N TYR A 135 14.42 -4.90 6.77
CA TYR A 135 14.56 -6.25 6.26
C TYR A 135 13.97 -6.44 4.86
N GLY A 136 13.37 -5.41 4.29
CA GLY A 136 12.84 -5.40 2.95
C GLY A 136 11.84 -4.27 2.72
N SER A 137 11.39 -4.15 1.49
CA SER A 137 10.35 -3.20 1.10
C SER A 137 9.32 -3.84 0.17
N VAL A 138 8.12 -3.30 0.22
CA VAL A 138 7.04 -3.56 -0.75
C VAL A 138 6.64 -2.21 -1.33
N GLY A 139 6.52 -2.12 -2.64
CA GLY A 139 6.18 -0.85 -3.24
C GLY A 139 5.77 -0.97 -4.69
N SER A 140 5.42 0.13 -5.30
CA SER A 140 5.15 0.23 -6.73
C SER A 140 6.31 0.89 -7.46
N ASP A 141 6.55 0.49 -8.71
CA ASP A 141 7.58 1.06 -9.57
C ASP A 141 7.18 2.48 -10.00
N LEU A 142 7.81 3.49 -9.39
CA LEU A 142 7.57 4.90 -9.68
C LEU A 142 7.80 5.24 -11.16
N LEU A 143 8.86 4.69 -11.77
CA LEU A 143 9.18 4.97 -13.17
C LEU A 143 8.09 4.42 -14.09
N LYS A 144 7.62 3.22 -13.80
CA LYS A 144 6.54 2.58 -14.56
C LYS A 144 5.21 3.31 -14.42
N GLU A 145 4.89 3.81 -13.23
CA GLU A 145 3.72 4.65 -12.99
C GLU A 145 3.76 5.93 -13.84
N CYS A 146 4.91 6.60 -13.82
CA CYS A 146 5.11 7.82 -14.60
C CYS A 146 5.07 7.54 -16.11
N GLU A 147 5.56 6.40 -16.59
CA GLU A 147 5.41 5.98 -17.98
C GLU A 147 3.93 5.78 -18.36
N LEU A 148 3.19 4.99 -17.57
CA LEU A 148 1.77 4.71 -17.82
C LEU A 148 0.97 6.01 -17.92
N LEU A 149 1.22 6.95 -17.02
CA LEU A 149 0.55 8.24 -17.00
C LEU A 149 0.96 9.12 -18.20
N THR A 150 2.25 9.19 -18.49
CA THR A 150 2.77 9.96 -19.63
C THR A 150 2.18 9.46 -20.94
N ASP A 151 2.15 8.15 -21.16
CA ASP A 151 1.58 7.55 -22.37
C ASP A 151 0.07 7.82 -22.50
N ALA A 152 -0.66 7.86 -21.37
CA ALA A 152 -2.07 8.23 -21.37
C ALA A 152 -2.26 9.70 -21.78
N ILE A 153 -1.48 10.62 -21.22
CA ILE A 153 -1.51 12.05 -21.55
C ILE A 153 -1.20 12.29 -23.04
N LEU A 154 -0.21 11.60 -23.58
CA LEU A 154 0.18 11.76 -25.00
C LEU A 154 -0.91 11.24 -25.95
N ARG A 155 -1.66 10.22 -25.56
CA ARG A 155 -2.77 9.67 -26.36
C ARG A 155 -4.02 10.55 -26.39
N ASP A 156 -4.21 11.38 -25.40
CA ASP A 156 -5.37 12.30 -25.32
C ASP A 156 -5.39 13.35 -26.44
N GLY A 157 -4.22 13.73 -26.96
CA GLY A 157 -4.10 14.71 -28.03
C GLY A 157 -4.18 16.18 -27.59
N LYS A 158 -4.52 16.49 -26.33
CA LYS A 158 -4.60 17.85 -25.78
C LYS A 158 -3.27 18.34 -25.21
N SER A 159 -2.30 17.46 -25.03
CA SER A 159 -0.99 17.77 -24.44
C SER A 159 -0.18 18.80 -25.26
N GLY A 160 -0.47 18.95 -26.54
CA GLY A 160 0.16 19.97 -27.41
C GLY A 160 -0.06 21.41 -26.95
N ASP A 161 -1.13 21.68 -26.20
CA ASP A 161 -1.44 22.99 -25.60
C ASP A 161 -0.69 23.25 -24.28
N GLY A 162 0.10 22.28 -23.82
CA GLY A 162 0.84 22.31 -22.57
C GLY A 162 0.19 21.48 -21.46
N VAL A 163 1.05 20.99 -20.56
CA VAL A 163 0.69 20.19 -19.39
C VAL A 163 1.01 20.96 -18.11
N VAL A 164 0.09 20.99 -17.17
CA VAL A 164 0.25 21.66 -15.87
C VAL A 164 0.35 20.59 -14.77
N LEU A 165 1.51 20.48 -14.15
CA LEU A 165 1.70 19.68 -12.94
C LEU A 165 1.33 20.52 -11.73
N VAL A 166 0.39 20.03 -10.92
CA VAL A 166 -0.13 20.75 -9.74
C VAL A 166 0.18 19.96 -8.48
N GLU A 167 0.76 20.62 -7.50
CA GLU A 167 1.15 20.03 -6.22
C GLU A 167 0.90 20.97 -5.06
N THR A 168 0.72 20.48 -3.83
CA THR A 168 0.73 21.32 -2.65
C THR A 168 2.16 21.68 -2.26
N THR A 169 2.34 22.81 -1.57
CA THR A 169 3.64 23.22 -0.99
C THR A 169 4.15 22.24 0.06
N SER A 170 3.29 21.34 0.56
CA SER A 170 3.59 20.33 1.60
C SER A 170 3.48 18.89 1.13
N CYS A 171 3.43 18.64 -0.19
CA CYS A 171 3.35 17.27 -0.72
C CYS A 171 4.56 16.41 -0.33
N GLY A 172 4.38 15.08 -0.34
CA GLY A 172 5.44 14.12 0.00
C GLY A 172 6.54 14.02 -1.07
N GLU A 173 7.70 13.50 -0.68
CA GLU A 173 8.87 13.32 -1.55
C GLU A 173 8.52 12.47 -2.78
N ARG A 174 7.74 11.40 -2.61
CA ARG A 174 7.33 10.54 -3.73
C ARG A 174 6.53 11.32 -4.80
N THR A 175 5.63 12.22 -4.41
CA THR A 175 4.88 13.08 -5.33
C THR A 175 5.82 13.99 -6.12
N LEU A 176 6.83 14.57 -5.47
CA LEU A 176 7.83 15.40 -6.13
C LEU A 176 8.63 14.60 -7.15
N MET A 177 9.10 13.40 -6.78
CA MET A 177 9.82 12.50 -7.69
C MET A 177 8.96 12.06 -8.88
N GLN A 178 7.67 11.78 -8.67
CA GLN A 178 6.72 11.49 -9.75
C GLN A 178 6.58 12.67 -10.70
N HIS A 179 6.42 13.89 -10.19
CA HIS A 179 6.31 15.09 -11.01
C HIS A 179 7.59 15.38 -11.80
N ASP A 180 8.76 15.21 -11.18
CA ASP A 180 10.05 15.36 -11.87
C ASP A 180 10.18 14.37 -13.04
N GLN A 181 9.80 13.11 -12.81
CA GLN A 181 9.88 12.09 -13.84
C GLN A 181 8.85 12.30 -14.97
N ILE A 182 7.60 12.66 -14.62
CA ILE A 182 6.56 12.97 -15.62
C ILE A 182 6.98 14.17 -16.46
N GLN A 183 7.49 15.24 -15.84
CA GLN A 183 8.00 16.40 -16.55
C GLN A 183 9.10 16.00 -17.53
N LYS A 184 10.11 15.27 -17.07
CA LYS A 184 11.20 14.76 -17.90
C LYS A 184 10.72 13.95 -19.10
N ASN A 185 9.75 13.05 -18.88
CA ASN A 185 9.18 12.21 -19.91
C ASN A 185 8.44 13.03 -20.97
N LEU A 186 7.62 14.00 -20.55
CA LEU A 186 6.85 14.88 -21.46
C LEU A 186 7.75 15.83 -22.23
N GLU A 187 8.72 16.48 -21.57
CA GLU A 187 9.67 17.38 -22.21
C GLU A 187 10.54 16.66 -23.27
N ALA A 188 10.92 15.40 -22.99
CA ALA A 188 11.62 14.57 -23.98
C ALA A 188 10.77 14.26 -25.24
N LYS A 189 9.45 14.43 -25.15
CA LYS A 189 8.50 14.33 -26.28
C LYS A 189 8.14 15.70 -26.89
N GLY A 190 8.80 16.79 -26.45
CA GLY A 190 8.57 18.13 -26.93
C GLY A 190 7.31 18.80 -26.36
N ILE A 191 6.73 18.26 -25.32
CA ILE A 191 5.57 18.85 -24.63
C ILE A 191 6.05 19.90 -23.64
N PHE A 192 5.45 21.08 -23.68
CA PHE A 192 5.70 22.13 -22.70
C PHE A 192 5.02 21.78 -21.36
N VAL A 193 5.81 21.77 -20.28
CA VAL A 193 5.33 21.46 -18.93
C VAL A 193 5.50 22.67 -18.02
N ARG A 194 4.46 23.00 -17.27
CA ARG A 194 4.46 24.02 -16.23
C ARG A 194 4.18 23.39 -14.88
N ARG A 195 4.96 23.75 -13.86
CA ARG A 195 4.66 23.37 -12.46
C ARG A 195 3.95 24.52 -11.76
N MET A 196 2.93 24.16 -11.00
CA MET A 196 2.15 25.09 -10.20
C MET A 196 2.03 24.55 -8.77
N GLN A 197 2.33 25.38 -7.81
CA GLN A 197 2.14 25.06 -6.38
C GLN A 197 0.91 25.77 -5.85
N VAL A 198 0.17 25.07 -5.00
CA VAL A 198 -0.97 25.59 -4.25
C VAL A 198 -0.70 25.43 -2.75
N ASP A 199 -1.23 26.30 -1.92
CA ASP A 199 -1.08 26.18 -0.49
C ASP A 199 -2.04 25.16 0.09
N THR A 200 -3.23 25.06 -0.50
CA THR A 200 -4.23 24.04 -0.15
C THR A 200 -4.73 23.29 -1.39
N PRO A 201 -5.11 22.00 -1.26
CA PRO A 201 -5.65 21.23 -2.39
C PRO A 201 -6.88 21.87 -3.05
N GLU A 202 -7.72 22.55 -2.26
CA GLU A 202 -8.95 23.23 -2.72
C GLU A 202 -8.67 24.34 -3.75
N GLU A 203 -7.51 24.99 -3.67
CA GLU A 203 -7.11 26.03 -4.61
C GLU A 203 -6.94 25.47 -6.04
N ALA A 204 -6.59 24.20 -6.18
CA ALA A 204 -6.45 23.54 -7.48
C ALA A 204 -7.76 23.58 -8.30
N MET A 205 -8.92 23.58 -7.65
CA MET A 205 -10.21 23.71 -8.33
C MET A 205 -10.31 25.01 -9.14
N THR A 206 -9.70 26.09 -8.68
CA THR A 206 -9.76 27.39 -9.37
C THR A 206 -8.96 27.40 -10.66
N MET A 207 -7.93 26.56 -10.76
CA MET A 207 -7.07 26.48 -11.96
C MET A 207 -7.80 25.94 -13.17
N THR A 208 -8.85 25.15 -12.96
CA THR A 208 -9.69 24.60 -14.03
C THR A 208 -10.84 25.53 -14.45
N LYS A 209 -10.97 26.70 -13.80
CA LYS A 209 -12.06 27.67 -14.03
C LYS A 209 -11.50 28.99 -14.60
N GLY A 210 -11.45 29.11 -15.93
CA GLY A 210 -11.19 30.40 -16.58
C GLY A 210 -9.72 30.81 -16.74
N ILE A 211 -8.77 30.10 -16.16
CA ILE A 211 -7.33 30.34 -16.32
C ILE A 211 -6.68 29.28 -17.22
N SER A 212 -7.37 28.19 -17.48
CA SER A 212 -6.90 27.04 -18.25
C SER A 212 -6.39 27.40 -19.64
N ALA A 213 -7.03 28.32 -20.34
CA ALA A 213 -6.59 28.79 -21.67
C ALA A 213 -5.17 29.41 -21.68
N LEU A 214 -4.70 29.92 -20.52
CA LEU A 214 -3.37 30.52 -20.35
C LEU A 214 -2.33 29.52 -19.80
N LEU A 215 -2.80 28.46 -19.12
CA LEU A 215 -1.94 27.50 -18.43
C LEU A 215 -1.69 26.23 -19.25
N GLY A 216 -2.69 25.75 -19.97
CA GLY A 216 -2.72 24.47 -20.69
C GLY A 216 -4.05 23.76 -20.48
N ARG A 217 -4.30 22.69 -21.24
CA ARG A 217 -5.56 21.93 -21.18
C ARG A 217 -5.46 20.62 -20.42
N VAL A 218 -4.26 20.20 -20.06
CA VAL A 218 -4.02 18.96 -19.32
C VAL A 218 -3.47 19.29 -17.95
N PHE A 219 -4.17 18.89 -16.92
CA PHE A 219 -3.76 19.02 -15.52
C PHE A 219 -3.37 17.66 -14.96
N VAL A 220 -2.28 17.61 -14.19
CA VAL A 220 -1.74 16.36 -13.66
C VAL A 220 -1.35 16.54 -12.19
N SER A 221 -1.67 15.57 -11.35
CA SER A 221 -1.17 15.54 -9.98
C SER A 221 -0.86 14.12 -9.49
N GLY A 222 0.28 13.96 -8.80
CA GLY A 222 0.59 12.82 -7.95
C GLY A 222 0.05 12.97 -6.51
N ASP A 223 -0.38 14.18 -6.12
CA ASP A 223 -1.08 14.43 -4.86
C ASP A 223 -2.57 14.12 -5.06
N ILE A 224 -3.04 13.08 -4.39
CA ILE A 224 -4.40 12.58 -4.58
C ILE A 224 -5.48 13.58 -4.12
N SER A 225 -5.17 14.44 -3.14
CA SER A 225 -6.08 15.50 -2.69
C SER A 225 -6.21 16.57 -3.78
N VAL A 226 -5.10 16.99 -4.36
CA VAL A 226 -5.06 17.92 -5.50
C VAL A 226 -5.79 17.32 -6.70
N LEU A 227 -5.55 16.05 -7.00
CA LEU A 227 -6.21 15.33 -8.10
C LEU A 227 -7.75 15.37 -7.95
N GLN A 228 -8.26 15.16 -6.75
CA GLN A 228 -9.70 15.25 -6.48
C GLN A 228 -10.24 16.65 -6.82
N TYR A 229 -9.63 17.70 -6.30
CA TYR A 229 -10.10 19.07 -6.53
C TYR A 229 -9.94 19.54 -7.98
N LEU A 230 -8.90 19.08 -8.68
CA LEU A 230 -8.78 19.28 -10.13
C LEU A 230 -9.96 18.62 -10.88
N GLY A 231 -10.30 17.39 -10.52
CA GLY A 231 -11.45 16.68 -11.09
C GLY A 231 -12.79 17.39 -10.81
N GLU A 232 -13.03 17.82 -9.57
CA GLU A 232 -14.22 18.59 -9.19
C GLU A 232 -14.32 19.92 -9.95
N GLY A 233 -13.18 20.57 -10.12
CA GLY A 233 -13.09 21.78 -10.92
C GLY A 233 -13.39 21.52 -12.40
N CYS A 234 -12.85 20.45 -12.98
CA CYS A 234 -13.11 20.02 -14.35
C CYS A 234 -14.58 19.68 -14.55
N ALA A 235 -15.22 18.94 -13.64
CA ALA A 235 -16.65 18.61 -13.69
C ALA A 235 -17.55 19.86 -13.76
N SER A 236 -17.11 20.97 -13.17
CA SER A 236 -17.85 22.24 -13.16
C SER A 236 -17.40 23.22 -14.24
N SER A 237 -16.36 22.90 -14.99
CA SER A 237 -15.84 23.73 -16.10
C SER A 237 -16.67 23.52 -17.36
N LYS A 238 -16.70 24.56 -18.21
CA LYS A 238 -17.25 24.49 -19.57
C LYS A 238 -16.14 24.26 -20.62
N GLU A 239 -14.89 24.22 -20.19
CA GLU A 239 -13.73 24.08 -21.05
C GLU A 239 -13.45 22.60 -21.29
N ASP A 240 -12.88 22.28 -22.45
CA ASP A 240 -12.46 20.94 -22.81
C ASP A 240 -11.08 20.65 -22.20
N LEU A 241 -11.11 20.19 -20.95
CA LEU A 241 -9.94 19.89 -20.13
C LEU A 241 -9.75 18.41 -19.95
N SER A 242 -8.53 17.99 -19.66
CA SER A 242 -8.19 16.65 -19.22
C SER A 242 -7.48 16.69 -17.88
N VAL A 243 -7.84 15.79 -16.99
CA VAL A 243 -7.25 15.66 -15.67
C VAL A 243 -6.70 14.24 -15.52
N TYR A 244 -5.41 14.15 -15.16
CA TYR A 244 -4.71 12.89 -14.94
C TYR A 244 -4.05 12.88 -13.57
N GLY A 245 -3.79 11.68 -13.03
CA GLY A 245 -3.05 11.62 -11.77
C GLY A 245 -2.64 10.22 -11.34
N ILE A 246 -2.14 10.14 -10.11
CA ILE A 246 -1.74 8.89 -9.47
C ILE A 246 -2.47 8.77 -8.14
N GLY A 247 -3.13 7.62 -7.93
CA GLY A 247 -3.87 7.33 -6.71
C GLY A 247 -5.35 7.08 -6.93
N PHE A 248 -6.00 6.48 -5.93
CA PHE A 248 -7.39 6.05 -6.01
C PHE A 248 -8.07 6.05 -4.65
N HIS A 249 -9.28 6.56 -4.60
CA HIS A 249 -10.25 6.40 -3.52
C HIS A 249 -11.67 6.66 -4.07
N SER A 250 -12.68 6.51 -3.23
CA SER A 250 -14.09 6.62 -3.67
C SER A 250 -14.46 7.95 -4.35
N GLY A 251 -13.83 9.07 -3.95
CA GLY A 251 -14.02 10.37 -4.60
C GLY A 251 -13.45 10.40 -6.02
N ILE A 252 -12.24 9.84 -6.22
CA ILE A 252 -11.63 9.72 -7.55
C ILE A 252 -12.45 8.80 -8.45
N ARG A 253 -12.98 7.68 -7.90
CA ARG A 253 -13.91 6.82 -8.63
C ARG A 253 -15.09 7.59 -9.19
N TYR A 254 -15.76 8.35 -8.34
CA TYR A 254 -16.93 9.16 -8.75
C TYR A 254 -16.58 10.12 -9.89
N LEU A 255 -15.42 10.77 -9.81
CA LEU A 255 -14.97 11.72 -10.83
C LEU A 255 -14.55 11.02 -12.15
N LEU A 256 -14.03 9.79 -12.10
CA LEU A 256 -13.84 8.95 -13.28
C LEU A 256 -15.18 8.59 -13.93
N GLU A 257 -16.18 8.15 -13.14
CA GLU A 257 -17.53 7.83 -13.62
C GLU A 257 -18.20 9.02 -14.34
N GLN A 258 -17.88 10.24 -13.88
CA GLN A 258 -18.35 11.48 -14.51
C GLN A 258 -17.45 11.96 -15.66
N SER A 259 -16.39 11.23 -16.02
CA SER A 259 -15.37 11.63 -16.99
C SER A 259 -14.73 12.99 -16.68
N ALA A 260 -14.77 13.41 -15.41
CA ALA A 260 -14.13 14.62 -14.92
C ALA A 260 -12.63 14.40 -14.65
N ILE A 261 -12.22 13.15 -14.43
CA ILE A 261 -10.83 12.68 -14.48
C ILE A 261 -10.70 11.78 -15.70
N SER A 262 -9.74 12.07 -16.56
CA SER A 262 -9.49 11.34 -17.81
C SER A 262 -8.75 10.03 -17.57
N GLY A 263 -7.94 9.98 -16.53
CA GLY A 263 -7.24 8.76 -16.12
C GLY A 263 -6.42 8.92 -14.87
N THR A 264 -6.27 7.83 -14.15
CA THR A 264 -5.39 7.75 -12.98
C THR A 264 -4.62 6.44 -12.96
N VAL A 265 -3.37 6.50 -12.50
CA VAL A 265 -2.58 5.29 -12.22
C VAL A 265 -2.90 4.83 -10.81
N VAL A 266 -3.29 3.57 -10.67
CA VAL A 266 -3.75 2.98 -9.43
C VAL A 266 -2.84 1.85 -8.99
N HIS A 267 -2.36 1.91 -7.75
CA HIS A 267 -1.62 0.81 -7.14
C HIS A 267 -2.54 -0.34 -6.78
N ARG A 268 -2.06 -1.56 -6.89
CA ARG A 268 -2.73 -2.75 -6.35
C ARG A 268 -2.58 -2.79 -4.82
N ALA A 269 -3.18 -1.83 -4.14
CA ALA A 269 -2.98 -1.63 -2.70
C ALA A 269 -3.41 -2.84 -1.86
N TYR A 270 -4.44 -3.58 -2.26
CA TYR A 270 -4.84 -4.82 -1.59
C TYR A 270 -3.73 -5.87 -1.65
N GLU A 271 -3.17 -6.11 -2.83
CA GLU A 271 -2.08 -7.04 -3.05
C GLU A 271 -0.83 -6.62 -2.27
N ALA A 272 -0.50 -5.32 -2.28
CA ALA A 272 0.60 -4.77 -1.50
C ALA A 272 0.43 -5.00 0.00
N GLY A 273 -0.78 -4.80 0.54
CA GLY A 273 -1.08 -5.06 1.94
C GLY A 273 -0.94 -6.54 2.30
N TYR A 274 -1.43 -7.43 1.45
CA TYR A 274 -1.31 -8.88 1.62
C TYR A 274 0.16 -9.31 1.63
N ILE A 275 0.92 -8.96 0.59
CA ILE A 275 2.34 -9.30 0.45
C ILE A 275 3.18 -8.72 1.59
N SER A 276 2.85 -7.51 2.08
CA SER A 276 3.59 -6.90 3.19
C SER A 276 3.52 -7.73 4.47
N VAL A 277 2.34 -8.25 4.81
CA VAL A 277 2.17 -9.11 6.00
C VAL A 277 2.77 -10.49 5.75
N GLU A 278 2.54 -11.10 4.59
CA GLU A 278 3.13 -12.39 4.21
C GLU A 278 4.67 -12.36 4.32
N LYS A 279 5.31 -11.33 3.76
CA LYS A 279 6.77 -11.15 3.87
C LYS A 279 7.23 -10.94 5.32
N MET A 280 6.51 -10.16 6.11
CA MET A 280 6.84 -9.98 7.52
C MET A 280 6.78 -11.32 8.29
N VAL A 281 5.78 -12.15 8.01
CA VAL A 281 5.70 -13.51 8.58
C VAL A 281 6.90 -14.35 8.16
N GLU A 282 7.26 -14.34 6.87
CA GLU A 282 8.45 -15.05 6.38
C GLU A 282 9.73 -14.60 7.06
N ILE A 283 9.91 -13.30 7.29
CA ILE A 283 11.07 -12.74 8.00
C ILE A 283 11.10 -13.26 9.44
N LEU A 284 9.95 -13.22 10.14
CA LEU A 284 9.85 -13.67 11.54
C LEU A 284 10.05 -15.18 11.71
N GLU A 285 9.62 -16.00 10.74
CA GLU A 285 9.78 -17.46 10.79
C GLU A 285 11.19 -17.93 10.42
N LYS A 286 11.83 -17.26 9.46
CA LYS A 286 13.13 -17.71 8.90
C LYS A 286 14.33 -17.00 9.53
N ASP A 287 14.10 -15.97 10.35
CA ASP A 287 15.13 -15.07 10.90
C ASP A 287 16.10 -14.56 9.82
N ARG A 288 15.59 -14.40 8.60
CA ARG A 288 16.33 -13.96 7.41
C ARG A 288 15.47 -13.10 6.52
N SER A 289 16.08 -12.02 6.05
CA SER A 289 15.60 -11.23 4.91
C SER A 289 16.61 -11.38 3.78
N ASP A 290 16.13 -11.42 2.56
CA ASP A 290 16.96 -11.22 1.36
C ASP A 290 17.22 -9.72 1.09
N GLY A 291 16.60 -8.83 1.89
CA GLY A 291 16.66 -7.37 1.68
C GLY A 291 15.94 -6.93 0.40
N ALA A 292 15.25 -7.85 -0.28
CA ALA A 292 14.73 -7.60 -1.61
C ALA A 292 13.50 -6.67 -1.58
N GLU A 293 13.49 -5.73 -2.48
CA GLU A 293 12.31 -4.96 -2.84
C GLU A 293 11.31 -5.87 -3.58
N THR A 294 10.05 -5.81 -3.17
CA THR A 294 8.95 -6.47 -3.90
C THR A 294 8.11 -5.42 -4.58
N VAL A 295 8.16 -5.43 -5.90
CA VAL A 295 7.38 -4.51 -6.72
C VAL A 295 5.99 -5.08 -6.96
N VAL A 296 4.97 -4.29 -6.62
CA VAL A 296 3.56 -4.55 -6.92
C VAL A 296 3.15 -3.69 -8.10
N GLU A 297 2.57 -4.29 -9.12
CA GLU A 297 2.19 -3.60 -10.34
C GLU A 297 1.12 -2.51 -10.09
N SER A 298 1.22 -1.43 -10.86
CA SER A 298 0.20 -0.39 -10.97
C SER A 298 -0.50 -0.46 -12.32
N VAL A 299 -1.73 0.00 -12.38
CA VAL A 299 -2.56 -0.02 -13.61
C VAL A 299 -3.10 1.36 -13.92
N LEU A 300 -3.21 1.68 -15.22
CA LEU A 300 -3.93 2.86 -15.66
C LEU A 300 -5.44 2.57 -15.66
N VAL A 301 -6.19 3.41 -14.99
CA VAL A 301 -7.66 3.37 -14.93
C VAL A 301 -8.22 4.60 -15.63
N THR A 302 -9.11 4.38 -16.58
CA THR A 302 -9.85 5.44 -17.29
C THR A 302 -11.35 5.19 -17.17
N PRO A 303 -12.22 6.16 -17.50
CA PRO A 303 -13.67 5.95 -17.53
C PRO A 303 -14.11 4.73 -18.33
N GLU A 304 -13.41 4.43 -19.45
CA GLU A 304 -13.73 3.32 -20.34
C GLU A 304 -13.27 1.96 -19.81
N THR A 305 -12.23 1.96 -18.98
CA THR A 305 -11.57 0.71 -18.55
C THR A 305 -11.92 0.30 -17.13
N MET A 306 -12.45 1.21 -16.30
CA MET A 306 -12.63 0.98 -14.86
C MET A 306 -13.53 -0.22 -14.50
N TYR A 307 -14.43 -0.61 -15.40
CA TYR A 307 -15.31 -1.77 -15.21
C TYR A 307 -14.87 -3.04 -15.97
N LEU A 308 -13.66 -3.03 -16.55
CA LEU A 308 -13.07 -4.25 -17.08
C LEU A 308 -12.67 -5.18 -15.91
N PRO A 309 -12.92 -6.50 -15.97
CA PRO A 309 -12.71 -7.42 -14.86
C PRO A 309 -11.30 -7.34 -14.23
N GLN A 310 -10.26 -7.15 -15.06
CA GLN A 310 -8.87 -7.04 -14.59
C GLN A 310 -8.57 -5.72 -13.86
N ILE A 311 -9.34 -4.67 -14.12
CA ILE A 311 -9.23 -3.36 -13.46
C ILE A 311 -10.15 -3.31 -12.24
N GLU A 312 -11.37 -3.82 -12.40
CA GLU A 312 -12.38 -3.88 -11.34
C GLU A 312 -11.83 -4.58 -10.09
N SER A 313 -11.10 -5.70 -10.26
CA SER A 313 -10.45 -6.41 -9.15
C SER A 313 -9.38 -5.59 -8.41
N VAL A 314 -8.81 -4.57 -9.04
CA VAL A 314 -7.81 -3.66 -8.42
C VAL A 314 -8.50 -2.57 -7.61
N ILE A 315 -9.56 -1.99 -8.17
CA ILE A 315 -10.26 -0.85 -7.55
C ILE A 315 -11.37 -1.28 -6.58
N PHE A 316 -11.88 -2.52 -6.72
CA PHE A 316 -12.90 -3.12 -5.85
C PHE A 316 -12.51 -4.53 -5.40
N PRO A 317 -11.46 -4.70 -4.60
CA PRO A 317 -10.91 -6.02 -4.28
C PRO A 317 -11.83 -6.91 -3.40
N TYR A 318 -13.05 -6.45 -3.07
CA TYR A 318 -13.99 -7.14 -2.18
C TYR A 318 -15.30 -7.59 -2.85
N ILE A 319 -15.45 -7.41 -4.15
CA ILE A 319 -16.65 -7.83 -4.87
C ILE A 319 -16.53 -9.28 -5.32
#